data_fb0c3eb808b56290822e0a3708f1b76d
#
_entry.id   fb0c3eb808b56290822e0a3708f1b76d
#
_cell.length_a   1.000
_cell.length_b   1.000
_cell.length_c   1.000
_cell.angle_alpha   90.00
_cell.angle_beta   90.00
_cell.angle_gamma   90.00
#
_symmetry.space_group_name_H-M   'P 1'
#
loop_
_entity.id
_entity.type
_entity.pdbx_description
1 polymer ?
#
loop_
_entity_poly.entity_id
_entity_poly.type
_entity_poly.pdbx_seq_one_letter_code
_entity_poly.pdbx_strand_id
1 'polypeptide(L)'
;MTCKELDFLPVILGGDITTYSLARSFHEAYGIRSLAVSMIRSRLCGDSDIIENLIVPTMDTRETFLDELVKIGKARADKKLILLACGDWYVRMIVENRALLEQYYVIPYIQEELLNRLVLKDSFYQICDEIGVPYPETYVY
;
A
#
# COMPACT_ATOMS: atom_id res chain seq x y z
N MET A 1 -8.65 31.29 -4.30
CA MET A 1 -7.52 30.32 -4.33
C MET A 1 -7.81 29.32 -5.43
N THR A 2 -7.07 29.37 -6.53
CA THR A 2 -7.14 28.33 -7.58
C THR A 2 -6.68 27.03 -6.97
N CYS A 3 -7.59 26.04 -6.91
CA CYS A 3 -7.28 24.68 -6.54
C CYS A 3 -6.18 24.21 -7.53
N LYS A 4 -4.93 24.12 -7.07
CA LYS A 4 -3.90 23.41 -7.85
C LYS A 4 -4.44 22.01 -8.01
N GLU A 5 -4.71 21.61 -9.24
CA GLU A 5 -5.05 20.24 -9.56
C GLU A 5 -3.92 19.36 -9.01
N LEU A 6 -4.23 18.57 -7.97
CA LEU A 6 -3.23 17.73 -7.33
C LEU A 6 -2.88 16.62 -8.31
N ASP A 7 -1.64 16.61 -8.75
CA ASP A 7 -1.13 15.76 -9.83
C ASP A 7 -0.69 14.39 -9.31
N PHE A 8 -1.42 13.84 -8.31
CA PHE A 8 -1.14 12.50 -7.81
C PHE A 8 -2.40 11.68 -7.54
N LEU A 9 -2.25 10.37 -7.56
CA LEU A 9 -3.31 9.40 -7.29
C LEU A 9 -2.81 8.35 -6.29
N PRO A 10 -3.41 8.24 -5.09
CA PRO A 10 -3.19 7.10 -4.20
C PRO A 10 -3.77 5.83 -4.81
N VAL A 11 -2.94 4.81 -4.98
CA VAL A 11 -3.33 3.45 -5.38
C VAL A 11 -3.17 2.57 -4.15
N ILE A 12 -4.28 2.10 -3.60
CA ILE A 12 -4.34 1.40 -2.31
C ILE A 12 -4.76 -0.05 -2.54
N LEU A 13 -3.89 -0.98 -2.16
CA LEU A 13 -4.16 -2.41 -2.27
C LEU A 13 -4.89 -2.91 -1.03
N GLY A 14 -6.09 -3.41 -1.21
CA GLY A 14 -6.98 -3.88 -0.15
C GLY A 14 -8.43 -3.52 -0.44
N GLY A 15 -9.35 -3.97 0.43
CA GLY A 15 -10.79 -3.74 0.24
C GLY A 15 -11.57 -3.69 1.55
N ASP A 16 -10.90 -3.58 2.68
CA ASP A 16 -11.48 -3.59 4.02
C ASP A 16 -11.60 -2.18 4.63
N ILE A 17 -11.90 -2.12 5.92
CA ILE A 17 -12.02 -0.86 6.67
C ILE A 17 -10.72 -0.06 6.70
N THR A 18 -9.55 -0.71 6.66
CA THR A 18 -8.26 -0.03 6.67
C THR A 18 -8.01 0.68 5.34
N THR A 19 -8.38 0.06 4.23
CA THR A 19 -8.36 0.66 2.88
C THR A 19 -9.27 1.89 2.82
N TYR A 20 -10.51 1.78 3.33
CA TYR A 20 -11.43 2.90 3.39
C TYR A 20 -10.88 4.04 4.25
N SER A 21 -10.34 3.74 5.42
CA SER A 21 -9.79 4.74 6.35
C SER A 21 -8.62 5.51 5.73
N LEU A 22 -7.74 4.81 5.01
CA LEU A 22 -6.62 5.43 4.31
C LEU A 22 -7.09 6.33 3.16
N ALA A 23 -8.02 5.85 2.34
CA ALA A 23 -8.63 6.64 1.26
C ALA A 23 -9.36 7.88 1.80
N ARG A 24 -10.05 7.74 2.93
CA ARG A 24 -10.70 8.85 3.63
C ARG A 24 -9.70 9.90 4.09
N SER A 25 -8.56 9.50 4.65
CA SER A 25 -7.50 10.42 5.07
C SER A 25 -6.97 11.25 3.89
N PHE A 26 -6.77 10.63 2.73
CA PHE A 26 -6.38 11.35 1.51
C PHE A 26 -7.48 12.31 1.04
N HIS A 27 -8.73 11.89 1.11
CA HIS A 27 -9.85 12.73 0.73
C HIS A 27 -10.00 13.94 1.65
N GLU A 28 -9.95 13.74 2.97
CA GLU A 28 -10.05 14.81 3.96
C GLU A 28 -8.89 15.82 3.86
N ALA A 29 -7.67 15.34 3.59
CA ALA A 29 -6.50 16.19 3.50
C ALA A 29 -6.38 16.94 2.15
N TYR A 30 -6.80 16.32 1.06
CA TYR A 30 -6.49 16.79 -0.29
C TYR A 30 -7.70 16.91 -1.23
N GLY A 31 -8.89 16.46 -0.83
CA GLY A 31 -10.09 16.48 -1.68
C GLY A 31 -10.03 15.50 -2.87
N ILE A 32 -9.11 14.54 -2.87
CA ILE A 32 -8.91 13.59 -3.98
C ILE A 32 -9.64 12.27 -3.74
N ARG A 33 -9.95 11.58 -4.84
CA ARG A 33 -10.37 10.18 -4.81
C ARG A 33 -9.15 9.27 -4.89
N SER A 34 -9.19 8.14 -4.18
CA SER A 34 -8.18 7.09 -4.26
C SER A 34 -8.63 5.94 -5.15
N LEU A 35 -7.70 5.26 -5.81
CA LEU A 35 -7.96 3.98 -6.48
C LEU A 35 -7.71 2.85 -5.48
N ALA A 36 -8.76 2.13 -5.08
CA ALA A 36 -8.62 0.90 -4.30
C ALA A 36 -8.64 -0.31 -5.23
N VAL A 37 -7.63 -1.17 -5.11
CA VAL A 37 -7.49 -2.40 -5.89
C VAL A 37 -7.66 -3.58 -4.94
N SER A 38 -8.66 -4.41 -5.18
CA SER A 38 -9.02 -5.54 -4.31
C SER A 38 -9.45 -6.77 -5.11
N MET A 39 -9.31 -7.95 -4.54
CA MET A 39 -9.75 -9.19 -5.18
C MET A 39 -11.27 -9.37 -5.09
N ILE A 40 -11.90 -8.82 -4.07
CA ILE A 40 -13.33 -8.97 -3.79
C ILE A 40 -13.95 -7.58 -3.56
N ARG A 41 -15.13 -7.37 -4.10
CA ARG A 41 -15.88 -6.15 -3.85
C ARG A 41 -16.38 -6.11 -2.40
N SER A 42 -16.02 -5.07 -1.69
CA SER A 42 -16.60 -4.74 -0.38
C SER A 42 -17.53 -3.54 -0.51
N ARG A 43 -18.55 -3.45 0.35
CA ARG A 43 -19.45 -2.28 0.38
C ARG A 43 -18.71 -1.00 0.80
N LEU A 44 -17.74 -1.13 1.71
CA LEU A 44 -16.98 0.01 2.23
C LEU A 44 -16.21 0.76 1.13
N CYS A 45 -15.59 0.03 0.22
CA CYS A 45 -14.85 0.63 -0.89
C CYS A 45 -15.72 0.79 -2.13
N GLY A 46 -16.56 -0.22 -2.44
CA GLY A 46 -17.30 -0.29 -3.69
C GLY A 46 -18.51 0.64 -3.78
N ASP A 47 -19.07 1.08 -2.64
CA ASP A 47 -20.21 1.99 -2.57
C ASP A 47 -19.80 3.41 -2.13
N SER A 48 -18.50 3.70 -2.09
CA SER A 48 -17.95 4.97 -1.61
C SER A 48 -17.67 5.95 -2.74
N ASP A 49 -18.17 7.19 -2.62
CA ASP A 49 -17.91 8.25 -3.59
C ASP A 49 -16.46 8.75 -3.61
N ILE A 50 -15.71 8.51 -2.54
CA ILE A 50 -14.30 8.93 -2.41
C ILE A 50 -13.30 7.90 -2.93
N ILE A 51 -13.80 6.74 -3.40
CA ILE A 51 -12.97 5.62 -3.89
C ILE A 51 -13.43 5.25 -5.30
N GLU A 52 -12.46 5.08 -6.19
CA GLU A 52 -12.62 4.27 -7.40
C GLU A 52 -12.20 2.84 -7.04
N ASN A 53 -13.12 1.87 -7.07
CA ASN A 53 -12.82 0.51 -6.67
C ASN A 53 -12.65 -0.40 -7.90
N LEU A 54 -11.42 -0.86 -8.12
CA LEU A 54 -11.06 -1.83 -9.15
C LEU A 54 -11.00 -3.23 -8.54
N ILE A 55 -11.79 -4.15 -9.10
CA ILE A 55 -11.84 -5.55 -8.66
C ILE A 55 -10.99 -6.40 -9.59
N VAL A 56 -9.98 -7.07 -9.04
CA VAL A 56 -9.06 -7.98 -9.73
C VAL A 56 -9.05 -9.33 -9.00
N PRO A 57 -9.99 -10.25 -9.32
CA PRO A 57 -10.16 -11.49 -8.57
C PRO A 57 -8.95 -12.42 -8.58
N THR A 58 -8.10 -12.30 -9.59
CA THR A 58 -6.92 -13.17 -9.80
C THR A 58 -5.63 -12.60 -9.21
N MET A 59 -5.70 -11.54 -8.43
CA MET A 59 -4.51 -10.84 -7.88
C MET A 59 -3.93 -11.54 -6.63
N ASP A 60 -3.99 -12.85 -6.59
CA ASP A 60 -3.54 -13.71 -5.48
C ASP A 60 -2.18 -14.39 -5.75
N THR A 61 -1.63 -14.24 -6.96
CA THR A 61 -0.30 -14.72 -7.31
C THR A 61 0.65 -13.56 -7.59
N ARG A 62 1.96 -13.79 -7.43
CA ARG A 62 2.98 -12.79 -7.75
C ARG A 62 2.88 -12.28 -9.18
N GLU A 63 2.67 -13.19 -10.13
CA GLU A 63 2.60 -12.87 -11.54
C GLU A 63 1.42 -11.94 -11.85
N THR A 64 0.20 -12.36 -11.48
CA THR A 64 -1.01 -11.55 -11.70
C THR A 64 -0.99 -10.23 -10.94
N PHE A 65 -0.42 -10.22 -9.73
CA PHE A 65 -0.19 -9.00 -8.94
C PHE A 65 0.66 -7.98 -9.70
N LEU A 66 1.81 -8.41 -10.22
CA LEU A 66 2.72 -7.52 -10.94
C LEU A 66 2.15 -7.05 -12.27
N ASP A 67 1.54 -7.97 -13.02
CA ASP A 67 0.93 -7.65 -14.31
C ASP A 67 -0.17 -6.59 -14.17
N GLU A 68 -1.05 -6.73 -13.18
CA GLU A 68 -2.12 -5.77 -12.96
C GLU A 68 -1.59 -4.40 -12.49
N LEU A 69 -0.59 -4.37 -11.61
CA LEU A 69 0.02 -3.12 -11.21
C LEU A 69 0.75 -2.41 -12.35
N VAL A 70 1.43 -3.15 -13.22
CA VAL A 70 2.05 -2.57 -14.42
C VAL A 70 0.98 -2.02 -15.38
N LYS A 71 -0.14 -2.71 -15.58
CA LYS A 71 -1.28 -2.23 -16.38
C LYS A 71 -1.85 -0.93 -15.81
N ILE A 72 -2.10 -0.89 -14.51
CA ILE A 72 -2.60 0.31 -13.82
C ILE A 72 -1.60 1.45 -13.96
N GLY A 73 -0.31 1.20 -13.73
CA GLY A 73 0.74 2.19 -13.85
C GLY A 73 0.82 2.82 -15.24
N LYS A 74 0.71 2.01 -16.29
CA LYS A 74 0.67 2.47 -17.68
C LYS A 74 -0.61 3.25 -18.01
N ALA A 75 -1.75 2.78 -17.53
CA ALA A 75 -3.06 3.40 -17.80
C ALA A 75 -3.25 4.75 -17.10
N ARG A 76 -2.51 5.02 -16.05
CA ARG A 76 -2.58 6.25 -15.22
C ARG A 76 -1.27 7.05 -15.26
N ALA A 77 -0.49 6.92 -16.32
CA ALA A 77 0.82 7.59 -16.46
C ALA A 77 0.73 9.13 -16.54
N ASP A 78 -0.47 9.68 -16.65
CA ASP A 78 -0.78 11.11 -16.57
C ASP A 78 -0.68 11.68 -15.14
N LYS A 79 -0.60 10.80 -14.11
CA LYS A 79 -0.53 11.18 -12.70
C LYS A 79 0.65 10.53 -11.99
N LYS A 80 1.11 11.17 -10.92
CA LYS A 80 2.07 10.58 -10.00
C LYS A 80 1.35 9.58 -9.09
N LEU A 81 1.61 8.28 -9.28
CA LEU A 81 0.97 7.23 -8.51
C LEU A 81 1.73 6.97 -7.21
N ILE A 82 1.01 6.89 -6.08
CA ILE A 82 1.56 6.51 -4.77
C ILE A 82 0.98 5.15 -4.43
N LEU A 83 1.84 4.13 -4.34
CA LEU A 83 1.41 2.76 -4.07
C LEU A 83 1.43 2.46 -2.58
N LEU A 84 0.26 2.11 -2.05
CA LEU A 84 0.03 1.82 -0.64
C LEU A 84 -0.71 0.48 -0.51
N ALA A 85 -0.60 -0.15 0.64
CA ALA A 85 -1.24 -1.44 0.90
C ALA A 85 -1.75 -1.55 2.33
N CYS A 86 -2.88 -2.21 2.47
CA CYS A 86 -3.53 -2.53 3.72
C CYS A 86 -3.52 -4.06 3.93
N GLY A 87 -2.34 -4.62 4.19
CA GLY A 87 -2.13 -6.04 4.42
C GLY A 87 -0.69 -6.46 4.18
N ASP A 88 -0.15 -7.29 5.05
CA ASP A 88 1.26 -7.68 5.08
C ASP A 88 1.73 -8.34 3.78
N TRP A 89 0.88 -9.19 3.19
CA TRP A 89 1.19 -9.85 1.93
C TRP A 89 1.43 -8.83 0.80
N TYR A 90 0.54 -7.84 0.68
CA TYR A 90 0.68 -6.79 -0.33
C TYR A 90 1.94 -5.94 -0.11
N VAL A 91 2.21 -5.56 1.16
CA VAL A 91 3.42 -4.79 1.50
C VAL A 91 4.68 -5.57 1.12
N ARG A 92 4.73 -6.86 1.46
CA ARG A 92 5.84 -7.75 1.09
C ARG A 92 6.02 -7.83 -0.43
N MET A 93 4.93 -8.07 -1.16
CA MET A 93 4.96 -8.14 -2.62
C MET A 93 5.46 -6.84 -3.27
N ILE A 94 5.05 -5.68 -2.73
CA ILE A 94 5.53 -4.37 -3.21
C ILE A 94 7.04 -4.23 -2.97
N VAL A 95 7.50 -4.54 -1.76
CA VAL A 95 8.90 -4.33 -1.36
C VAL A 95 9.83 -5.28 -2.11
N GLU A 96 9.48 -6.55 -2.23
CA GLU A 96 10.25 -7.57 -2.98
C GLU A 96 10.34 -7.29 -4.49
N ASN A 97 9.39 -6.53 -5.03
CA ASN A 97 9.35 -6.21 -6.47
C ASN A 97 9.53 -4.71 -6.74
N ARG A 98 10.12 -4.00 -5.80
CA ARG A 98 10.35 -2.56 -5.86
C ARG A 98 10.97 -2.08 -7.17
N ALA A 99 12.04 -2.71 -7.64
CA ALA A 99 12.78 -2.30 -8.84
C ALA A 99 11.90 -2.25 -10.10
N LEU A 100 10.89 -3.12 -10.22
CA LEU A 100 9.91 -3.07 -11.30
C LEU A 100 8.86 -1.98 -11.05
N LEU A 101 8.33 -1.93 -9.83
CA LEU A 101 7.18 -1.07 -9.51
C LEU A 101 7.55 0.41 -9.40
N GLU A 102 8.78 0.77 -9.01
CA GLU A 102 9.26 2.17 -8.97
C GLU A 102 9.30 2.86 -10.34
N GLN A 103 9.22 2.10 -11.43
CA GLN A 103 9.08 2.68 -12.77
C GLN A 103 7.71 3.36 -12.97
N TYR A 104 6.72 3.02 -12.15
CA TYR A 104 5.34 3.50 -12.27
C TYR A 104 4.83 4.20 -11.01
N TYR A 105 5.40 3.87 -9.84
CA TYR A 105 4.87 4.27 -8.54
C TYR A 105 5.93 4.89 -7.64
N VAL A 106 5.51 5.83 -6.83
CA VAL A 106 6.21 6.20 -5.60
C VAL A 106 5.87 5.15 -4.54
N ILE A 107 6.89 4.52 -3.96
CA ILE A 107 6.76 3.44 -2.97
C ILE A 107 7.29 3.92 -1.63
N PRO A 108 6.42 4.37 -0.69
CA PRO A 108 6.85 4.95 0.59
C PRO A 108 7.12 3.88 1.66
N TYR A 109 7.72 2.76 1.28
CA TYR A 109 8.10 1.69 2.20
C TYR A 109 9.60 1.62 2.41
N ILE A 110 10.02 1.01 3.51
CA ILE A 110 11.42 0.68 3.80
C ILE A 110 11.95 -0.36 2.81
N GLN A 111 13.26 -0.52 2.78
CA GLN A 111 13.93 -1.53 1.95
C GLN A 111 13.65 -2.94 2.49
N GLU A 112 13.73 -3.94 1.61
CA GLU A 112 13.42 -5.34 1.90
C GLU A 112 14.24 -5.91 3.07
N GLU A 113 15.53 -5.61 3.12
CA GLU A 113 16.43 -6.07 4.19
C GLU A 113 15.93 -5.60 5.56
N LEU A 114 15.58 -4.32 5.69
CA LEU A 114 15.06 -3.77 6.94
C LEU A 114 13.66 -4.31 7.26
N LEU A 115 12.80 -4.47 6.24
CA LEU A 115 11.47 -5.09 6.41
C LEU A 115 11.60 -6.50 7.01
N ASN A 116 12.48 -7.33 6.45
CA ASN A 116 12.70 -8.70 6.91
C ASN A 116 13.23 -8.76 8.35
N ARG A 117 14.04 -7.80 8.77
CA ARG A 117 14.49 -7.68 10.17
C ARG A 117 13.38 -7.23 11.12
N LEU A 118 12.45 -6.37 10.67
CA LEU A 118 11.37 -5.81 11.51
C LEU A 118 10.15 -6.72 11.66
N VAL A 119 9.90 -7.61 10.69
CA VAL A 119 8.71 -8.48 10.69
C VAL A 119 8.82 -9.61 11.73
N LEU A 120 10.02 -10.10 11.99
CA LEU A 120 10.25 -11.15 12.99
C LEU A 120 10.44 -10.51 14.38
N LYS A 121 9.65 -10.95 15.37
CA LYS A 121 9.70 -10.40 16.73
C LYS A 121 11.10 -10.42 17.35
N ASP A 122 11.82 -11.52 17.18
CA ASP A 122 13.17 -11.66 17.73
C ASP A 122 14.15 -10.64 17.15
N SER A 123 14.14 -10.48 15.82
CA SER A 123 14.98 -9.50 15.14
C SER A 123 14.54 -8.05 15.46
N PHE A 124 13.24 -7.84 15.62
CA PHE A 124 12.69 -6.54 16.03
C PHE A 124 13.20 -6.12 17.43
N TYR A 125 13.19 -7.05 18.40
CA TYR A 125 13.71 -6.76 19.75
C TYR A 125 15.22 -6.54 19.76
N GLN A 126 15.97 -7.25 18.93
CA GLN A 126 17.42 -6.98 18.76
C GLN A 126 17.66 -5.56 18.25
N ILE A 127 16.86 -5.10 17.28
CA ILE A 127 16.94 -3.72 16.77
C ILE A 127 16.59 -2.73 17.89
N CYS A 128 15.56 -3.01 18.68
CA CYS A 128 15.21 -2.15 19.82
C CYS A 128 16.38 -2.01 20.82
N ASP A 129 17.08 -3.10 21.13
CA ASP A 129 18.26 -3.09 21.97
C ASP A 129 19.40 -2.26 21.34
N GLU A 130 19.68 -2.46 20.03
CA GLU A 130 20.72 -1.72 19.29
C GLU A 130 20.51 -0.20 19.33
N ILE A 131 19.25 0.27 19.31
CA ILE A 131 18.92 1.70 19.27
C ILE A 131 18.42 2.26 20.61
N GLY A 132 18.38 1.44 21.66
CA GLY A 132 17.97 1.83 23.00
C GLY A 132 16.48 2.14 23.16
N VAL A 133 15.62 1.52 22.35
CA VAL A 133 14.16 1.68 22.44
C VAL A 133 13.58 0.59 23.35
N PRO A 134 12.83 0.97 24.42
CA PRO A 134 12.23 -0.01 25.31
C PRO A 134 11.10 -0.78 24.61
N TYR A 135 10.99 -2.08 24.91
CA TYR A 135 9.92 -2.96 24.44
C TYR A 135 9.40 -3.83 25.61
N PRO A 136 8.21 -4.44 25.49
CA PRO A 136 7.67 -5.34 26.50
C PRO A 136 8.56 -6.55 26.71
N GLU A 137 8.80 -6.92 27.97
CA GLU A 137 9.52 -8.16 28.29
C GLU A 137 8.85 -9.36 27.61
N THR A 138 9.60 -10.10 26.79
CA THR A 138 9.06 -11.14 25.93
C THR A 138 9.91 -12.41 26.07
N TYR A 139 9.23 -13.53 26.28
CA TYR A 139 9.86 -14.85 26.38
C TYR A 139 9.51 -15.66 25.13
N VAL A 140 10.55 -16.25 24.50
CA VAL A 140 10.39 -17.18 23.38
C VAL A 140 10.39 -18.60 23.96
N TYR A 141 9.34 -19.36 23.66
CA TYR A 141 9.20 -20.76 24.10
C TYR A 141 9.51 -21.70 22.95
#